data_f4131a217485b30f73f1fc03b6d2ce70
#
_entry.id   f4131a217485b30f73f1fc03b6d2ce70
#
_cell.length_a   1.000
_cell.length_b   1.000
_cell.length_c   1.000
_cell.angle_alpha   90.00
_cell.angle_beta   90.00
_cell.angle_gamma   90.00
#
_symmetry.space_group_name_H-M   'P 1'
#
loop_
_entity.id
_entity.type
_entity.pdbx_description
1 polymer ?
#
loop_
_entity_poly.entity_id
_entity_poly.type
_entity_poly.pdbx_seq_one_letter_code
_entity_poly.pdbx_strand_id
1 'polypeptide(L)'
;MLGLYAETPLHPGTGQALGAVDLPVQRERHTGYPLIPGSSIKGVLRAAAEQKYGNDNQRVSILFGPPNERASDHAGALGVSDARILLFPVRSLFGVFAWITCPLVLERFRRDAALAGLPMDGWPEPAPLHPDPDQARVAPRSVVARDGQVTLEEFTFPAQEQPAVQQAAQEIATHVFPALPEYAPWKERLARHLVILPDNEFADFVRFVTEVVARIALTDTTTTTSGEGGNHWYEEQLPSETVMYSLLLASPPRRRLDGLQSAADVLAELNRLGLERLQVGGDETVGRGIVAVRLAPR
;
A
#
# COMPACT_ATOMS: atom_id res chain seq x y z
N MET A 1 -6.86 11.02 -2.82
CA MET A 1 -6.36 9.70 -2.35
C MET A 1 -5.07 9.38 -3.07
N LEU A 2 -4.10 8.76 -2.40
CA LEU A 2 -2.85 8.27 -2.97
C LEU A 2 -2.90 6.74 -2.99
N GLY A 3 -2.96 6.13 -4.16
CA GLY A 3 -2.79 4.70 -4.37
C GLY A 3 -1.29 4.36 -4.41
N LEU A 4 -0.93 3.22 -3.84
CA LEU A 4 0.43 2.72 -3.70
C LEU A 4 0.46 1.25 -4.16
N TYR A 5 1.23 0.95 -5.20
CA TYR A 5 1.41 -0.39 -5.75
C TYR A 5 2.88 -0.80 -5.60
N ALA A 6 3.17 -1.80 -4.79
CA ALA A 6 4.52 -2.27 -4.55
C ALA A 6 5.07 -3.03 -5.78
N GLU A 7 6.02 -2.44 -6.50
CA GLU A 7 6.71 -3.10 -7.63
C GLU A 7 7.81 -4.05 -7.14
N THR A 8 8.35 -3.78 -5.95
CA THR A 8 9.33 -4.64 -5.26
C THR A 8 8.90 -4.87 -3.82
N PRO A 9 9.42 -5.91 -3.12
CA PRO A 9 9.10 -6.12 -1.71
C PRO A 9 9.34 -4.87 -0.88
N LEU A 10 8.47 -4.64 0.11
CA LEU A 10 8.39 -3.38 0.85
C LEU A 10 8.61 -3.64 2.34
N HIS A 11 9.58 -2.95 2.94
CA HIS A 11 9.86 -3.02 4.38
C HIS A 11 9.50 -1.69 5.08
N PRO A 12 8.24 -1.48 5.50
CA PRO A 12 7.87 -0.38 6.41
C PRO A 12 8.20 -0.79 7.86
N GLY A 13 9.48 -0.76 8.23
CA GLY A 13 9.97 -1.31 9.49
C GLY A 13 9.48 -0.58 10.74
N THR A 14 9.38 -1.31 11.87
CA THR A 14 9.08 -0.77 13.21
C THR A 14 10.34 -0.42 14.02
N GLY A 15 11.52 -0.74 13.50
CA GLY A 15 12.75 -0.89 14.24
C GLY A 15 12.93 -2.32 14.75
N GLN A 16 13.86 -2.52 15.70
CA GLN A 16 14.16 -3.85 16.25
C GLN A 16 13.07 -4.34 17.20
N ALA A 17 12.71 -5.62 17.12
CA ALA A 17 11.78 -6.29 18.02
C ALA A 17 12.42 -7.52 18.68
N LEU A 18 11.92 -7.86 19.87
CA LEU A 18 12.33 -9.08 20.61
C LEU A 18 11.41 -10.26 20.23
N GLY A 19 11.36 -10.61 18.94
CA GLY A 19 10.51 -11.66 18.42
C GLY A 19 11.26 -12.66 17.53
N ALA A 20 10.53 -13.53 16.86
CA ALA A 20 11.09 -14.46 15.87
C ALA A 20 11.63 -13.73 14.63
N VAL A 21 11.15 -12.50 14.37
CA VAL A 21 11.63 -11.62 13.32
C VAL A 21 12.23 -10.38 13.99
N ASP A 22 13.50 -10.10 13.68
CA ASP A 22 14.24 -8.99 14.29
C ASP A 22 13.74 -7.63 13.83
N LEU A 23 13.39 -7.52 12.55
CA LEU A 23 12.90 -6.31 11.90
C LEU A 23 11.51 -6.55 11.28
N PRO A 24 10.43 -6.47 12.09
CA PRO A 24 9.07 -6.64 11.59
C PRO A 24 8.54 -5.39 10.88
N VAL A 25 7.49 -5.56 10.07
CA VAL A 25 6.76 -4.44 9.46
C VAL A 25 5.80 -3.78 10.44
N GLN A 26 5.49 -2.52 10.20
CA GLN A 26 4.47 -1.75 10.94
C GLN A 26 3.08 -2.35 10.74
N ARG A 27 2.31 -2.43 11.85
CA ARG A 27 0.95 -2.99 11.84
C ARG A 27 0.00 -2.15 12.67
N GLU A 28 -1.27 -2.11 12.26
CA GLU A 28 -2.36 -1.60 13.10
C GLU A 28 -2.49 -2.47 14.36
N ARG A 29 -2.58 -1.84 15.52
CA ARG A 29 -2.61 -2.59 16.79
C ARG A 29 -3.86 -3.47 16.95
N HIS A 30 -5.01 -3.00 16.48
CA HIS A 30 -6.31 -3.65 16.70
C HIS A 30 -6.66 -4.71 15.66
N THR A 31 -6.12 -4.64 14.45
CA THR A 31 -6.36 -5.61 13.37
C THR A 31 -5.16 -6.50 13.08
N GLY A 32 -3.96 -6.02 13.41
CA GLY A 32 -2.72 -6.64 12.96
C GLY A 32 -2.40 -6.40 11.48
N TYR A 33 -3.21 -5.63 10.78
CA TYR A 33 -3.00 -5.37 9.36
C TYR A 33 -1.75 -4.50 9.13
N PRO A 34 -0.95 -4.79 8.10
CA PRO A 34 0.23 -4.00 7.79
C PRO A 34 -0.15 -2.58 7.38
N LEU A 35 0.68 -1.63 7.75
CA LEU A 35 0.53 -0.23 7.39
C LEU A 35 1.88 0.42 7.04
N ILE A 36 1.84 1.54 6.34
CA ILE A 36 2.99 2.44 6.19
C ILE A 36 2.64 3.73 6.93
N PRO A 37 3.45 4.17 7.92
CA PRO A 37 3.18 5.40 8.64
C PRO A 37 3.04 6.61 7.71
N GLY A 38 2.05 7.44 7.95
CA GLY A 38 1.82 8.68 7.18
C GLY A 38 3.01 9.63 7.22
N SER A 39 3.79 9.59 8.31
CA SER A 39 5.05 10.34 8.42
C SER A 39 6.10 9.88 7.40
N SER A 40 6.21 8.57 7.16
CA SER A 40 7.10 8.00 6.15
C SER A 40 6.68 8.43 4.75
N ILE A 41 5.39 8.30 4.42
CA ILE A 41 4.85 8.74 3.12
C ILE A 41 5.07 10.25 2.93
N LYS A 42 4.78 11.05 3.97
CA LYS A 42 4.99 12.49 3.93
C LYS A 42 6.46 12.84 3.70
N GLY A 43 7.39 12.13 4.33
CA GLY A 43 8.83 12.29 4.15
C GLY A 43 9.27 12.04 2.71
N VAL A 44 8.78 10.95 2.12
CA VAL A 44 9.09 10.59 0.72
C VAL A 44 8.49 11.59 -0.27
N LEU A 45 7.24 12.04 -0.06
CA LEU A 45 6.62 13.09 -0.88
C LEU A 45 7.38 14.41 -0.77
N ARG A 46 7.86 14.75 0.42
CA ARG A 46 8.72 15.93 0.63
C ARG A 46 10.02 15.79 -0.15
N ALA A 47 10.72 14.66 -0.05
CA ALA A 47 11.97 14.44 -0.77
C ALA A 47 11.78 14.56 -2.29
N ALA A 48 10.69 14.03 -2.84
CA ALA A 48 10.35 14.18 -4.25
C ALA A 48 10.10 15.67 -4.63
N ALA A 49 9.46 16.44 -3.75
CA ALA A 49 9.26 17.87 -3.97
C ALA A 49 10.58 18.67 -3.86
N GLU A 50 11.46 18.30 -2.92
CA GLU A 50 12.80 18.89 -2.78
C GLU A 50 13.68 18.62 -4.01
N GLN A 51 13.61 17.41 -4.55
CA GLN A 51 14.30 17.06 -5.79
C GLN A 51 13.81 17.91 -6.97
N LYS A 52 12.52 18.20 -7.04
CA LYS A 52 11.93 18.99 -8.12
C LYS A 52 12.15 20.49 -7.99
N TYR A 53 12.03 21.03 -6.79
CA TYR A 53 11.99 22.48 -6.54
C TYR A 53 13.24 23.02 -5.85
N GLY A 54 14.08 22.16 -5.29
CA GLY A 54 15.20 22.52 -4.42
C GLY A 54 14.82 22.52 -2.93
N ASN A 55 15.77 22.21 -2.07
CA ASN A 55 15.57 21.98 -0.63
C ASN A 55 15.01 23.20 0.12
N ASP A 56 15.47 24.41 -0.24
CA ASP A 56 15.06 25.67 0.42
C ASP A 56 13.85 26.35 -0.25
N ASN A 57 13.15 25.64 -1.12
CA ASN A 57 12.01 26.19 -1.83
C ASN A 57 10.82 26.44 -0.89
N GLN A 58 10.27 27.66 -0.96
CA GLN A 58 9.10 28.04 -0.15
C GLN A 58 7.88 27.12 -0.37
N ARG A 59 7.70 26.56 -1.59
CA ARG A 59 6.62 25.62 -1.89
C ARG A 59 6.73 24.37 -1.04
N VAL A 60 7.93 23.78 -0.92
CA VAL A 60 8.19 22.61 -0.06
C VAL A 60 7.86 22.92 1.39
N SER A 61 8.35 24.05 1.90
CA SER A 61 8.06 24.49 3.27
C SER A 61 6.56 24.68 3.52
N ILE A 62 5.83 25.27 2.58
CA ILE A 62 4.38 25.49 2.69
C ILE A 62 3.61 24.17 2.66
N LEU A 63 3.97 23.25 1.77
CA LEU A 63 3.29 21.95 1.63
C LEU A 63 3.56 21.04 2.83
N PHE A 64 4.82 20.86 3.19
CA PHE A 64 5.25 19.81 4.12
C PHE A 64 5.63 20.31 5.52
N GLY A 65 5.78 21.62 5.69
CA GLY A 65 6.31 22.27 6.88
C GLY A 65 7.77 22.73 6.67
N PRO A 66 8.27 23.64 7.51
CA PRO A 66 9.66 24.12 7.45
C PRO A 66 10.64 23.00 7.86
N PRO A 67 11.96 23.17 7.64
CA PRO A 67 13.00 22.30 8.18
C PRO A 67 12.92 22.18 9.71
N ASN A 68 13.52 21.12 10.27
CA ASN A 68 13.42 20.80 11.70
C ASN A 68 13.90 21.95 12.61
N GLU A 69 14.93 22.71 12.19
CA GLU A 69 15.44 23.86 12.95
C GLU A 69 14.42 24.98 13.08
N ARG A 70 13.42 25.01 12.20
CA ARG A 70 12.35 26.01 12.15
C ARG A 70 10.96 25.41 12.27
N ALA A 71 10.84 24.21 12.86
CA ALA A 71 9.58 23.47 12.95
C ALA A 71 8.44 24.23 13.64
N SER A 72 8.77 25.22 14.51
CA SER A 72 7.81 26.08 15.19
C SER A 72 7.22 27.21 14.32
N ASP A 73 7.80 27.49 13.13
CA ASP A 73 7.37 28.65 12.32
C ASP A 73 5.95 28.49 11.79
N HIS A 74 5.62 27.33 11.26
CA HIS A 74 4.27 27.01 10.79
C HIS A 74 4.09 25.49 10.50
N ALA A 75 2.86 25.01 10.55
CA ALA A 75 2.55 23.68 10.06
C ALA A 75 2.46 23.65 8.53
N GLY A 76 2.82 22.51 7.92
CA GLY A 76 2.58 22.25 6.50
C GLY A 76 1.09 22.19 6.17
N ALA A 77 0.74 22.52 4.94
CA ALA A 77 -0.64 22.52 4.44
C ALA A 77 -1.14 21.12 4.06
N LEU A 78 -0.24 20.14 3.95
CA LEU A 78 -0.55 18.76 3.60
C LEU A 78 -0.51 17.85 4.83
N GLY A 79 -1.66 17.23 5.14
CA GLY A 79 -1.78 16.08 6.03
C GLY A 79 -1.72 14.78 5.21
N VAL A 80 -1.07 13.75 5.74
CA VAL A 80 -0.94 12.44 5.11
C VAL A 80 -1.33 11.39 6.14
N SER A 81 -2.35 10.56 5.83
CA SER A 81 -2.73 9.46 6.71
C SER A 81 -1.76 8.29 6.55
N ASP A 82 -1.78 7.36 7.50
CA ASP A 82 -1.14 6.06 7.29
C ASP A 82 -1.71 5.41 6.02
N ALA A 83 -0.83 4.74 5.24
CA ALA A 83 -1.32 3.90 4.16
C ALA A 83 -1.81 2.58 4.75
N ARG A 84 -3.01 2.19 4.30
CA ARG A 84 -3.71 0.98 4.70
C ARG A 84 -3.62 -0.06 3.61
N ILE A 85 -3.53 -1.32 4.03
CA ILE A 85 -3.62 -2.45 3.10
C ILE A 85 -4.99 -2.44 2.40
N LEU A 86 -4.98 -2.71 1.10
CA LEU A 86 -6.19 -2.89 0.29
C LEU A 86 -6.22 -4.28 -0.34
N LEU A 87 -5.11 -4.68 -0.98
CA LEU A 87 -4.97 -5.98 -1.61
C LEU A 87 -3.63 -6.58 -1.19
N PHE A 88 -3.65 -7.85 -0.82
CA PHE A 88 -2.47 -8.61 -0.45
C PHE A 88 -2.30 -9.79 -1.40
N PRO A 89 -1.14 -9.96 -2.06
CA PRO A 89 -0.90 -11.09 -2.96
C PRO A 89 -0.55 -12.35 -2.16
N VAL A 90 -1.15 -13.47 -2.53
CA VAL A 90 -0.84 -14.79 -1.97
C VAL A 90 -0.71 -15.82 -3.09
N ARG A 91 0.14 -16.80 -2.90
CA ARG A 91 0.29 -17.90 -3.85
C ARG A 91 -1.04 -18.63 -4.02
N SER A 92 -1.40 -18.93 -5.26
CA SER A 92 -2.60 -19.67 -5.61
C SER A 92 -2.26 -20.91 -6.44
N LEU A 93 -2.96 -22.01 -6.19
CA LEU A 93 -2.79 -23.25 -6.94
C LEU A 93 -3.05 -23.04 -8.44
N PHE A 94 -4.02 -22.20 -8.78
CA PHE A 94 -4.35 -21.80 -10.14
C PHE A 94 -4.09 -20.30 -10.33
N GLY A 95 -3.66 -19.90 -11.51
CA GLY A 95 -3.41 -18.48 -11.84
C GLY A 95 -2.13 -17.90 -11.22
N VAL A 96 -1.27 -18.73 -10.59
CA VAL A 96 0.01 -18.39 -9.96
C VAL A 96 -0.15 -17.70 -8.61
N PHE A 97 -0.89 -16.59 -8.55
CA PHE A 97 -1.21 -15.88 -7.32
C PHE A 97 -2.61 -15.26 -7.39
N ALA A 98 -3.15 -14.95 -6.25
CA ALA A 98 -4.40 -14.20 -6.11
C ALA A 98 -4.13 -12.94 -5.28
N TRP A 99 -4.84 -11.84 -5.56
CA TRP A 99 -5.00 -10.77 -4.61
C TRP A 99 -6.13 -11.11 -3.67
N ILE A 100 -5.84 -11.08 -2.38
CA ILE A 100 -6.87 -11.24 -1.36
C ILE A 100 -7.22 -9.90 -0.72
N THR A 101 -8.46 -9.78 -0.28
CA THR A 101 -9.02 -8.71 0.53
C THR A 101 -10.14 -9.24 1.42
N CYS A 102 -10.77 -8.39 2.23
CA CYS A 102 -11.89 -8.79 3.08
C CYS A 102 -12.94 -7.67 3.18
N PRO A 103 -14.16 -7.96 3.68
CA PRO A 103 -15.22 -6.98 3.85
C PRO A 103 -14.79 -5.75 4.63
N LEU A 104 -14.14 -5.90 5.77
CA LEU A 104 -13.66 -4.80 6.60
C LEU A 104 -12.73 -3.85 5.82
N VAL A 105 -11.82 -4.39 5.03
CA VAL A 105 -10.89 -3.59 4.19
C VAL A 105 -11.64 -2.83 3.11
N LEU A 106 -12.59 -3.48 2.42
CA LEU A 106 -13.40 -2.88 1.36
C LEU A 106 -14.33 -1.79 1.88
N GLU A 107 -14.95 -1.99 3.03
CA GLU A 107 -15.80 -0.98 3.68
C GLU A 107 -14.99 0.25 4.12
N ARG A 108 -13.80 0.04 4.67
CA ARG A 108 -12.86 1.12 4.99
C ARG A 108 -12.47 1.90 3.73
N PHE A 109 -12.12 1.20 2.67
CA PHE A 109 -11.77 1.82 1.40
C PHE A 109 -12.92 2.66 0.84
N ARG A 110 -14.15 2.14 0.80
CA ARG A 110 -15.35 2.86 0.37
C ARG A 110 -15.60 4.13 1.19
N ARG A 111 -15.54 4.01 2.52
CA ARG A 111 -15.68 5.16 3.44
C ARG A 111 -14.61 6.23 3.17
N ASP A 112 -13.38 5.82 3.02
CA ASP A 112 -12.24 6.71 2.84
C ASP A 112 -12.25 7.33 1.43
N ALA A 113 -12.73 6.61 0.41
CA ALA A 113 -12.99 7.14 -0.93
C ALA A 113 -14.06 8.25 -0.91
N ALA A 114 -15.16 8.03 -0.18
CA ALA A 114 -16.20 9.03 0.00
C ALA A 114 -15.66 10.29 0.72
N LEU A 115 -14.83 10.12 1.77
CA LEU A 115 -14.16 11.22 2.44
C LEU A 115 -13.22 12.00 1.49
N ALA A 116 -12.56 11.31 0.57
CA ALA A 116 -11.72 11.91 -0.45
C ALA A 116 -12.51 12.58 -1.59
N GLY A 117 -13.83 12.42 -1.62
CA GLY A 117 -14.70 12.94 -2.70
C GLY A 117 -14.52 12.19 -4.02
N LEU A 118 -14.11 10.92 -3.99
CA LEU A 118 -13.99 10.12 -5.20
C LEU A 118 -15.35 9.59 -5.63
N PRO A 119 -15.70 9.68 -6.92
CA PRO A 119 -16.88 9.03 -7.44
C PRO A 119 -16.70 7.52 -7.40
N MET A 120 -17.61 6.83 -6.73
CA MET A 120 -17.62 5.37 -6.59
C MET A 120 -18.95 4.82 -7.14
N ASP A 121 -19.37 5.35 -8.31
CA ASP A 121 -20.68 5.07 -8.89
C ASP A 121 -20.84 3.61 -9.32
N GLY A 122 -19.73 2.94 -9.64
CA GLY A 122 -19.68 1.51 -9.98
C GLY A 122 -19.47 0.58 -8.76
N TRP A 123 -19.37 1.12 -7.53
CA TRP A 123 -19.14 0.29 -6.35
C TRP A 123 -20.35 -0.57 -6.03
N PRO A 124 -20.18 -1.89 -5.86
CA PRO A 124 -21.32 -2.79 -5.62
C PRO A 124 -21.91 -2.63 -4.22
N GLU A 125 -23.12 -3.15 -4.04
CA GLU A 125 -23.72 -3.32 -2.72
C GLU A 125 -22.83 -4.20 -1.82
N PRO A 126 -22.84 -3.97 -0.50
CA PRO A 126 -21.95 -4.70 0.42
C PRO A 126 -22.23 -6.20 0.51
N ALA A 127 -23.50 -6.61 0.59
CA ALA A 127 -23.87 -7.98 0.90
C ALA A 127 -23.22 -9.05 -0.02
N PRO A 128 -23.12 -8.87 -1.35
CA PRO A 128 -22.42 -9.81 -2.22
C PRO A 128 -20.91 -9.88 -2.00
N LEU A 129 -20.32 -8.89 -1.33
CA LEU A 129 -18.89 -8.87 -0.99
C LEU A 129 -18.56 -9.52 0.35
N HIS A 130 -19.58 -9.94 1.11
CA HIS A 130 -19.42 -10.62 2.40
C HIS A 130 -19.51 -12.14 2.20
N PRO A 131 -18.40 -12.87 2.26
CA PRO A 131 -18.44 -14.32 2.25
C PRO A 131 -19.01 -14.86 3.55
N ASP A 132 -19.65 -16.05 3.47
CA ASP A 132 -19.95 -16.82 4.67
C ASP A 132 -18.64 -17.31 5.32
N PRO A 133 -18.66 -17.70 6.60
CA PRO A 133 -17.49 -18.30 7.24
C PRO A 133 -16.90 -19.45 6.41
N ASP A 134 -15.57 -19.50 6.35
CA ASP A 134 -14.79 -20.52 5.61
C ASP A 134 -15.04 -20.56 4.09
N GLN A 135 -15.68 -19.55 3.52
CA GLN A 135 -15.92 -19.45 2.07
C GLN A 135 -15.17 -18.25 1.48
N ALA A 136 -15.01 -18.26 0.15
CA ALA A 136 -14.45 -17.14 -0.60
C ALA A 136 -15.46 -16.61 -1.63
N ARG A 137 -15.36 -15.31 -1.96
CA ARG A 137 -16.06 -14.72 -3.10
C ARG A 137 -15.04 -14.45 -4.20
N VAL A 138 -15.39 -14.82 -5.42
CA VAL A 138 -14.57 -14.59 -6.61
C VAL A 138 -15.42 -14.00 -7.74
N ALA A 139 -14.76 -13.34 -8.71
CA ALA A 139 -15.47 -12.87 -9.88
C ALA A 139 -15.91 -14.04 -10.78
N PRO A 140 -16.98 -13.89 -11.59
CA PRO A 140 -17.31 -14.86 -12.63
C PRO A 140 -16.10 -15.10 -13.57
N ARG A 141 -15.84 -16.34 -13.90
CA ARG A 141 -14.67 -16.76 -14.70
C ARG A 141 -13.33 -16.41 -14.04
N SER A 142 -13.27 -16.40 -12.72
CA SER A 142 -12.00 -16.31 -12.00
C SER A 142 -11.02 -17.38 -12.48
N VAL A 143 -9.74 -17.02 -12.64
CA VAL A 143 -8.69 -17.95 -13.03
C VAL A 143 -8.04 -18.64 -11.84
N VAL A 144 -8.29 -18.15 -10.63
CA VAL A 144 -7.76 -18.71 -9.38
C VAL A 144 -8.72 -19.69 -8.72
N ALA A 145 -9.97 -19.75 -9.18
CA ALA A 145 -10.96 -20.72 -8.73
C ALA A 145 -11.17 -21.82 -9.76
N ARG A 146 -11.29 -23.06 -9.31
CA ARG A 146 -11.59 -24.23 -10.13
C ARG A 146 -12.47 -25.22 -9.37
N ASP A 147 -13.45 -25.81 -10.07
CA ASP A 147 -14.37 -26.79 -9.49
C ASP A 147 -15.08 -26.29 -8.20
N GLY A 148 -15.41 -24.98 -8.18
CA GLY A 148 -16.07 -24.35 -7.02
C GLY A 148 -15.15 -24.14 -5.81
N GLN A 149 -13.84 -24.17 -5.98
CA GLN A 149 -12.86 -23.99 -4.90
C GLN A 149 -11.74 -23.04 -5.32
N VAL A 150 -11.16 -22.34 -4.33
CA VAL A 150 -9.90 -21.59 -4.44
C VAL A 150 -8.92 -22.13 -3.40
N THR A 151 -7.68 -22.42 -3.82
CA THR A 151 -6.62 -22.87 -2.92
C THR A 151 -5.52 -21.81 -2.88
N LEU A 152 -5.30 -21.26 -1.69
CA LEU A 152 -4.34 -20.19 -1.37
C LEU A 152 -3.35 -20.74 -0.36
N GLU A 153 -2.06 -20.70 -0.70
CA GLU A 153 -1.03 -21.43 0.04
C GLU A 153 -1.45 -22.91 0.23
N GLU A 154 -1.61 -23.38 1.44
CA GLU A 154 -2.10 -24.72 1.79
C GLU A 154 -3.60 -24.79 2.17
N PHE A 155 -4.32 -23.65 2.11
CA PHE A 155 -5.72 -23.55 2.52
C PHE A 155 -6.65 -23.58 1.31
N THR A 156 -7.72 -24.38 1.40
CA THR A 156 -8.73 -24.47 0.34
C THR A 156 -10.08 -23.99 0.85
N PHE A 157 -10.69 -23.07 0.12
CA PHE A 157 -11.98 -22.45 0.41
C PHE A 157 -12.99 -22.80 -0.68
N PRO A 158 -14.24 -23.20 -0.33
CA PRO A 158 -15.35 -23.15 -1.28
C PRO A 158 -15.48 -21.73 -1.85
N ALA A 159 -15.55 -21.61 -3.16
CA ALA A 159 -15.60 -20.33 -3.85
C ALA A 159 -16.97 -20.11 -4.49
N GLN A 160 -17.60 -18.98 -4.20
CA GLN A 160 -18.82 -18.53 -4.85
C GLN A 160 -18.54 -17.41 -5.83
N GLU A 161 -18.99 -17.57 -7.05
CA GLU A 161 -18.91 -16.52 -8.07
C GLU A 161 -19.93 -15.41 -7.76
N GLN A 162 -19.42 -14.15 -7.72
CA GLN A 162 -20.24 -12.95 -7.52
C GLN A 162 -19.81 -11.85 -8.49
N PRO A 163 -20.72 -11.33 -9.34
CA PRO A 163 -20.41 -10.21 -10.23
C PRO A 163 -19.92 -8.96 -9.48
N ALA A 164 -20.35 -8.78 -8.24
CA ALA A 164 -19.92 -7.68 -7.37
C ALA A 164 -18.40 -7.67 -7.13
N VAL A 165 -17.74 -8.83 -7.12
CA VAL A 165 -16.27 -8.91 -6.98
C VAL A 165 -15.58 -8.28 -8.19
N GLN A 166 -16.11 -8.52 -9.40
CA GLN A 166 -15.58 -7.89 -10.61
C GLN A 166 -15.79 -6.37 -10.60
N GLN A 167 -16.95 -5.89 -10.13
CA GLN A 167 -17.25 -4.46 -10.02
C GLN A 167 -16.30 -3.80 -9.01
N ALA A 168 -16.12 -4.38 -7.82
CA ALA A 168 -15.17 -3.89 -6.83
C ALA A 168 -13.74 -3.84 -7.37
N ALA A 169 -13.29 -4.88 -8.09
CA ALA A 169 -11.98 -4.92 -8.73
C ALA A 169 -11.80 -3.79 -9.76
N GLN A 170 -12.81 -3.49 -10.56
CA GLN A 170 -12.79 -2.40 -11.55
C GLN A 170 -12.67 -1.03 -10.89
N GLU A 171 -13.43 -0.78 -9.81
CA GLU A 171 -13.34 0.47 -9.04
C GLU A 171 -11.96 0.64 -8.39
N ILE A 172 -11.42 -0.42 -7.77
CA ILE A 172 -10.07 -0.41 -7.20
C ILE A 172 -9.03 -0.12 -8.30
N ALA A 173 -9.11 -0.81 -9.43
CA ALA A 173 -8.20 -0.59 -10.56
C ALA A 173 -8.28 0.84 -11.09
N THR A 174 -9.47 1.42 -11.11
CA THR A 174 -9.71 2.79 -11.58
C THR A 174 -9.11 3.84 -10.65
N HIS A 175 -9.22 3.66 -9.34
CA HIS A 175 -8.87 4.70 -8.37
C HIS A 175 -7.51 4.51 -7.70
N VAL A 176 -6.98 3.29 -7.66
CA VAL A 176 -5.76 2.98 -6.88
C VAL A 176 -4.59 2.52 -7.74
N PHE A 177 -4.84 1.73 -8.80
CA PHE A 177 -3.76 1.25 -9.67
C PHE A 177 -3.13 2.40 -10.45
N PRO A 178 -1.80 2.34 -10.71
CA PRO A 178 -1.09 3.38 -11.45
C PRO A 178 -1.76 3.67 -12.80
N ALA A 179 -1.73 4.95 -13.21
CA ALA A 179 -2.33 5.38 -14.49
C ALA A 179 -1.43 5.10 -15.70
N LEU A 180 -0.26 4.52 -15.47
CA LEU A 180 0.74 4.21 -16.49
C LEU A 180 0.25 3.11 -17.45
N PRO A 181 0.56 3.18 -18.75
CA PRO A 181 0.09 2.21 -19.76
C PRO A 181 0.49 0.77 -19.48
N GLU A 182 1.67 0.54 -18.92
CA GLU A 182 2.18 -0.78 -18.54
C GLU A 182 1.33 -1.49 -17.47
N TYR A 183 0.48 -0.75 -16.75
CA TYR A 183 -0.44 -1.32 -15.77
C TYR A 183 -1.79 -1.78 -16.35
N ALA A 184 -2.04 -1.58 -17.64
CA ALA A 184 -3.30 -2.04 -18.25
C ALA A 184 -3.51 -3.56 -18.09
N PRO A 185 -2.52 -4.45 -18.35
CA PRO A 185 -2.67 -5.89 -18.12
C PRO A 185 -2.90 -6.26 -16.65
N TRP A 186 -2.31 -5.49 -15.70
CA TRP A 186 -2.48 -5.71 -14.27
C TRP A 186 -3.88 -5.35 -13.79
N LYS A 187 -4.49 -4.27 -14.35
CA LYS A 187 -5.88 -3.89 -14.09
C LYS A 187 -6.87 -4.95 -14.56
N GLU A 188 -6.65 -5.49 -15.75
CA GLU A 188 -7.45 -6.60 -16.29
C GLU A 188 -7.28 -7.88 -15.46
N ARG A 189 -6.04 -8.16 -15.03
CA ARG A 189 -5.72 -9.30 -14.19
C ARG A 189 -6.46 -9.22 -12.86
N LEU A 190 -6.53 -8.05 -12.22
CA LEU A 190 -7.18 -7.88 -10.93
C LEU A 190 -8.61 -8.44 -10.92
N ALA A 191 -9.42 -8.12 -11.94
CA ALA A 191 -10.80 -8.59 -12.04
C ALA A 191 -10.95 -10.12 -12.03
N ARG A 192 -9.91 -10.85 -12.45
CA ARG A 192 -9.91 -12.32 -12.56
C ARG A 192 -9.15 -13.03 -11.45
N HIS A 193 -8.35 -12.28 -10.65
CA HIS A 193 -7.48 -12.82 -9.60
C HIS A 193 -7.88 -12.32 -8.20
N LEU A 194 -8.92 -11.47 -8.09
CA LEU A 194 -9.38 -10.97 -6.80
C LEU A 194 -10.20 -12.05 -6.08
N VAL A 195 -9.85 -12.27 -4.82
CA VAL A 195 -10.54 -13.15 -3.88
C VAL A 195 -10.90 -12.36 -2.64
N ILE A 196 -12.16 -12.40 -2.24
CA ILE A 196 -12.62 -11.82 -0.97
C ILE A 196 -12.77 -12.96 0.03
N LEU A 197 -11.99 -12.91 1.10
CA LEU A 197 -12.02 -13.84 2.23
C LEU A 197 -12.78 -13.21 3.39
N PRO A 198 -13.27 -13.99 4.35
CA PRO A 198 -13.74 -13.45 5.62
C PRO A 198 -12.62 -12.70 6.36
N ASP A 199 -12.98 -11.80 7.28
CA ASP A 199 -12.03 -10.88 7.93
C ASP A 199 -10.94 -11.60 8.72
N ASN A 200 -11.26 -12.71 9.37
CA ASN A 200 -10.30 -13.47 10.18
C ASN A 200 -9.25 -14.16 9.31
N GLU A 201 -9.68 -14.83 8.24
CA GLU A 201 -8.80 -15.53 7.29
C GLU A 201 -7.86 -14.52 6.60
N PHE A 202 -8.39 -13.36 6.21
CA PHE A 202 -7.56 -12.29 5.69
C PHE A 202 -6.52 -11.81 6.72
N ALA A 203 -6.93 -11.65 7.99
CA ALA A 203 -6.03 -11.25 9.06
C ALA A 203 -4.87 -12.25 9.24
N ASP A 204 -5.15 -13.54 9.15
CA ASP A 204 -4.14 -14.59 9.25
C ASP A 204 -3.17 -14.55 8.05
N PHE A 205 -3.67 -14.42 6.83
CA PHE A 205 -2.81 -14.31 5.65
C PHE A 205 -1.86 -13.11 5.73
N VAL A 206 -2.36 -11.90 6.02
CA VAL A 206 -1.51 -10.70 6.08
C VAL A 206 -0.53 -10.71 7.26
N ARG A 207 -0.75 -11.59 8.24
CA ARG A 207 0.11 -11.78 9.40
C ARG A 207 1.18 -12.84 9.18
N PHE A 208 0.85 -13.95 8.52
CA PHE A 208 1.70 -15.14 8.48
C PHE A 208 2.29 -15.44 7.10
N VAL A 209 1.82 -14.78 6.03
CA VAL A 209 2.27 -15.02 4.65
C VAL A 209 3.08 -13.83 4.10
N THR A 210 3.64 -13.00 4.98
CA THR A 210 4.65 -12.02 4.60
C THR A 210 5.97 -12.69 4.26
N GLU A 211 6.82 -12.03 3.47
CA GLU A 211 8.16 -12.53 3.19
C GLU A 211 9.07 -12.31 4.40
N VAL A 212 9.71 -13.37 4.90
CA VAL A 212 10.74 -13.27 5.93
C VAL A 212 12.08 -13.64 5.32
N VAL A 213 12.97 -12.67 5.23
CA VAL A 213 14.28 -12.80 4.58
C VAL A 213 15.39 -12.81 5.61
N ALA A 214 16.25 -13.84 5.56
CA ALA A 214 17.48 -13.86 6.35
C ALA A 214 18.50 -12.93 5.69
N ARG A 215 19.06 -12.02 6.47
CA ARG A 215 20.12 -11.09 6.08
C ARG A 215 21.41 -11.43 6.81
N ILE A 216 22.53 -11.29 6.13
CA ILE A 216 23.87 -11.58 6.66
C ILE A 216 24.77 -10.41 6.30
N ALA A 217 25.42 -9.83 7.32
CA ALA A 217 26.55 -8.93 7.10
C ALA A 217 27.83 -9.78 7.05
N LEU A 218 28.52 -9.76 5.90
CA LEU A 218 29.82 -10.40 5.75
C LEU A 218 30.92 -9.40 6.14
N THR A 219 31.90 -9.88 6.92
CA THR A 219 33.13 -9.12 7.16
C THR A 219 34.22 -9.61 6.19
N ASP A 220 35.21 -8.78 5.90
CA ASP A 220 36.31 -9.09 4.95
C ASP A 220 37.09 -10.35 5.31
N THR A 221 36.95 -10.86 6.54
CA THR A 221 37.68 -12.02 7.05
C THR A 221 36.90 -13.32 7.15
N THR A 222 35.56 -13.29 6.91
CA THR A 222 34.73 -14.49 7.03
C THR A 222 33.70 -14.62 5.90
N THR A 223 33.73 -15.80 5.26
CA THR A 223 32.72 -16.17 4.22
C THR A 223 31.51 -16.90 4.82
N THR A 224 31.49 -17.13 6.13
CA THR A 224 30.42 -17.88 6.82
C THR A 224 30.06 -17.24 8.18
N THR A 225 28.78 -17.43 8.59
CA THR A 225 28.21 -16.90 9.82
C THR A 225 28.72 -17.53 11.13
N SER A 226 29.65 -18.47 11.09
CA SER A 226 30.13 -19.24 12.24
C SER A 226 31.37 -18.67 12.89
N GLY A 227 31.85 -17.48 12.49
CA GLY A 227 33.03 -16.81 13.07
C GLY A 227 32.63 -15.55 13.88
N GLU A 228 33.48 -15.14 14.81
CA GLU A 228 33.36 -13.88 15.56
C GLU A 228 33.37 -12.69 14.59
N GLY A 229 32.18 -12.20 14.15
CA GLY A 229 32.06 -11.01 13.28
C GLY A 229 30.96 -11.03 12.22
N GLY A 230 30.26 -12.13 12.03
CA GLY A 230 29.07 -12.14 11.15
C GLY A 230 27.82 -11.77 11.94
N ASN A 231 27.12 -10.71 11.53
CA ASN A 231 25.80 -10.41 12.06
C ASN A 231 24.74 -10.96 11.12
N HIS A 232 23.74 -11.64 11.67
CA HIS A 232 22.63 -12.21 10.92
C HIS A 232 21.33 -11.78 11.58
N TRP A 233 20.31 -11.40 10.77
CA TRP A 233 19.00 -11.02 11.26
C TRP A 233 17.91 -11.42 10.27
N TYR A 234 16.69 -11.50 10.77
CA TYR A 234 15.48 -11.73 9.96
C TYR A 234 14.71 -10.44 9.75
N GLU A 235 14.34 -10.19 8.51
CA GLU A 235 13.60 -9.01 8.09
C GLU A 235 12.28 -9.42 7.44
N GLU A 236 11.17 -8.85 7.93
CA GLU A 236 9.86 -9.04 7.36
C GLU A 236 9.63 -8.02 6.25
N GLN A 237 9.04 -8.45 5.13
CA GLN A 237 8.71 -7.61 3.99
C GLN A 237 7.29 -7.92 3.51
N LEU A 238 6.57 -6.90 3.07
CA LEU A 238 5.36 -7.08 2.28
C LEU A 238 5.77 -7.48 0.87
N PRO A 239 5.14 -8.50 0.26
CA PRO A 239 5.50 -8.97 -1.07
C PRO A 239 5.24 -7.91 -2.14
N SER A 240 5.96 -8.02 -3.27
CA SER A 240 5.60 -7.31 -4.50
C SER A 240 4.14 -7.53 -4.83
N GLU A 241 3.50 -6.62 -5.58
CA GLU A 241 2.08 -6.65 -5.92
C GLU A 241 1.14 -6.30 -4.74
N THR A 242 1.66 -6.01 -3.55
CA THR A 242 0.85 -5.46 -2.44
C THR A 242 0.31 -4.08 -2.84
N VAL A 243 -1.00 -3.87 -2.64
CA VAL A 243 -1.67 -2.61 -2.94
C VAL A 243 -2.16 -1.96 -1.65
N MET A 244 -1.80 -0.70 -1.48
CA MET A 244 -2.18 0.11 -0.33
C MET A 244 -2.74 1.46 -0.78
N TYR A 245 -3.36 2.20 0.14
CA TYR A 245 -3.81 3.57 -0.13
C TYR A 245 -3.65 4.45 1.11
N SER A 246 -3.43 5.75 0.87
CA SER A 246 -3.38 6.79 1.90
C SER A 246 -4.29 7.96 1.54
N LEU A 247 -4.82 8.65 2.54
CA LEU A 247 -5.55 9.90 2.36
C LEU A 247 -4.59 11.09 2.43
N LEU A 248 -4.73 11.98 1.45
CA LEU A 248 -4.03 13.26 1.42
C LEU A 248 -5.04 14.37 1.75
N LEU A 249 -4.80 15.07 2.84
CA LEU A 249 -5.68 16.09 3.39
C LEU A 249 -5.01 17.46 3.18
N ALA A 250 -5.59 18.29 2.34
CA ALA A 250 -5.09 19.64 2.11
C ALA A 250 -5.86 20.66 2.94
N SER A 251 -5.15 21.60 3.55
CA SER A 251 -5.68 22.79 4.19
C SER A 251 -5.18 24.05 3.48
N PRO A 252 -5.86 25.20 3.62
CA PRO A 252 -5.29 26.46 3.16
C PRO A 252 -3.91 26.69 3.77
N PRO A 253 -2.92 27.10 2.96
CA PRO A 253 -1.57 27.36 3.46
C PRO A 253 -1.54 28.42 4.56
N ARG A 254 -0.71 28.23 5.58
CA ARG A 254 -0.51 29.20 6.68
C ARG A 254 0.43 30.34 6.27
N ARG A 255 1.25 30.12 5.25
CA ARG A 255 2.03 31.15 4.54
C ARG A 255 1.52 31.27 3.12
N ARG A 256 1.29 32.49 2.66
CA ARG A 256 0.82 32.78 1.30
C ARG A 256 2.01 32.81 0.34
N LEU A 257 1.80 32.22 -0.82
CA LEU A 257 2.70 32.30 -1.98
C LEU A 257 1.81 32.39 -3.22
N ASP A 258 2.22 33.16 -4.22
CA ASP A 258 1.46 33.26 -5.46
C ASP A 258 1.26 31.89 -6.11
N GLY A 259 0.01 31.59 -6.44
CA GLY A 259 -0.42 30.29 -6.97
C GLY A 259 -0.48 29.15 -5.93
N LEU A 260 -0.39 29.47 -4.61
CA LEU A 260 -0.54 28.50 -3.52
C LEU A 260 -1.25 29.15 -2.33
N GLN A 261 -2.57 29.36 -2.45
CA GLN A 261 -3.37 30.14 -1.48
C GLN A 261 -4.54 29.34 -0.88
N SER A 262 -4.96 28.27 -1.55
CA SER A 262 -6.09 27.44 -1.15
C SER A 262 -5.73 25.97 -0.98
N ALA A 263 -6.60 25.19 -0.36
CA ALA A 263 -6.46 23.73 -0.30
C ALA A 263 -6.45 23.09 -1.70
N ALA A 264 -7.18 23.66 -2.65
CA ALA A 264 -7.19 23.21 -4.04
C ALA A 264 -5.82 23.43 -4.70
N ASP A 265 -5.17 24.55 -4.43
CA ASP A 265 -3.83 24.83 -4.95
C ASP A 265 -2.80 23.84 -4.38
N VAL A 266 -2.93 23.46 -3.09
CA VAL A 266 -2.06 22.45 -2.44
C VAL A 266 -2.17 21.11 -3.17
N LEU A 267 -3.39 20.65 -3.48
CA LEU A 267 -3.59 19.40 -4.23
C LEU A 267 -3.11 19.52 -5.69
N ALA A 268 -3.35 20.66 -6.34
CA ALA A 268 -2.85 20.92 -7.68
C ALA A 268 -1.32 20.88 -7.72
N GLU A 269 -0.65 21.42 -6.69
CA GLU A 269 0.80 21.41 -6.58
C GLU A 269 1.36 19.99 -6.41
N LEU A 270 0.68 19.12 -5.65
CA LEU A 270 1.03 17.70 -5.58
C LEU A 270 0.93 17.01 -6.94
N ASN A 271 -0.14 17.27 -7.69
CA ASN A 271 -0.27 16.73 -9.05
C ASN A 271 0.83 17.21 -9.98
N ARG A 272 1.30 18.48 -9.82
CA ARG A 272 2.44 19.02 -10.59
C ARG A 272 3.76 18.33 -10.29
N LEU A 273 3.89 17.61 -9.16
CA LEU A 273 5.10 16.83 -8.90
C LEU A 273 5.28 15.73 -9.96
N GLY A 274 4.19 15.25 -10.58
CA GLY A 274 4.26 14.25 -11.65
C GLY A 274 4.78 12.91 -11.13
N LEU A 275 4.32 12.52 -9.93
CA LEU A 275 4.79 11.31 -9.25
C LEU A 275 4.30 10.08 -9.99
N GLU A 276 5.22 9.24 -10.42
CA GLU A 276 4.94 7.93 -11.00
C GLU A 276 5.40 6.81 -10.07
N ARG A 277 6.59 6.97 -9.49
CA ARG A 277 7.20 6.03 -8.55
C ARG A 277 7.81 6.77 -7.37
N LEU A 278 7.80 6.10 -6.22
CA LEU A 278 8.44 6.56 -5.00
C LEU A 278 9.24 5.42 -4.38
N GLN A 279 10.27 5.77 -3.63
CA GLN A 279 10.97 4.85 -2.73
C GLN A 279 10.34 4.95 -1.34
N VAL A 280 9.79 3.86 -0.81
CA VAL A 280 9.11 3.82 0.49
C VAL A 280 9.67 2.69 1.36
N GLY A 281 9.94 2.99 2.62
CA GLY A 281 10.50 2.02 3.56
C GLY A 281 12.03 1.92 3.50
N GLY A 282 12.56 0.86 4.08
CA GLY A 282 13.99 0.58 4.13
C GLY A 282 14.53 -0.08 2.86
N ASP A 283 15.83 -0.41 2.89
CA ASP A 283 16.51 -1.25 1.90
C ASP A 283 16.56 -0.69 0.46
N GLU A 284 16.54 0.63 0.31
CA GLU A 284 16.62 1.32 -0.97
C GLU A 284 17.79 0.82 -1.83
N THR A 285 18.98 0.73 -1.25
CA THR A 285 20.22 0.39 -1.97
C THR A 285 20.27 -1.06 -2.43
N VAL A 286 19.39 -1.92 -1.93
CA VAL A 286 19.23 -3.30 -2.37
C VAL A 286 17.96 -3.52 -3.19
N GLY A 287 17.36 -2.43 -3.69
CA GLY A 287 16.25 -2.46 -4.64
C GLY A 287 14.89 -2.80 -4.03
N ARG A 288 14.70 -2.52 -2.74
CA ARG A 288 13.41 -2.71 -2.06
C ARG A 288 12.62 -1.40 -2.02
N GLY A 289 11.30 -1.52 -1.83
CA GLY A 289 10.42 -0.38 -1.60
C GLY A 289 10.14 0.50 -2.83
N ILE A 290 10.34 0.01 -4.05
CA ILE A 290 9.90 0.71 -5.25
C ILE A 290 8.38 0.56 -5.34
N VAL A 291 7.69 1.69 -5.29
CA VAL A 291 6.23 1.76 -5.28
C VAL A 291 5.76 2.66 -6.40
N ALA A 292 4.98 2.12 -7.32
CA ALA A 292 4.28 2.94 -8.30
C ALA A 292 3.06 3.60 -7.65
N VAL A 293 2.82 4.87 -7.97
CA VAL A 293 1.81 5.67 -7.27
C VAL A 293 0.74 6.23 -8.20
N ARG A 294 -0.45 6.45 -7.64
CA ARG A 294 -1.54 7.15 -8.29
C ARG A 294 -2.14 8.19 -7.37
N LEU A 295 -2.11 9.44 -7.81
CA LEU A 295 -2.97 10.48 -7.25
C LEU A 295 -4.33 10.39 -7.94
N ALA A 296 -5.35 9.90 -7.23
CA ALA A 296 -6.69 9.85 -7.78
C ALA A 296 -7.20 11.28 -8.00
N PRO A 297 -7.71 11.62 -9.20
CA PRO A 297 -8.33 12.91 -9.45
C PRO A 297 -9.61 13.06 -8.60
N ARG A 298 -9.93 14.31 -8.25
CA ARG A 298 -11.24 14.67 -7.71
C ARG A 298 -12.23 14.79 -8.83
#